data_424ab425cceea65bfd92cbabc8c60d2e
#
_entry.id   424ab425cceea65bfd92cbabc8c60d2e
#
_cell.length_a   1.000
_cell.length_b   1.000
_cell.length_c   1.000
_cell.angle_alpha   90.00
_cell.angle_beta   90.00
_cell.angle_gamma   90.00
#
_symmetry.space_group_name_H-M   'P 1'
#
loop_
_entity.id
_entity.type
_entity.pdbx_description
1 polymer ?
#
loop_
_entity_poly.entity_id
_entity_poly.type
_entity_poly.pdbx_seq_one_letter_code
_entity_poly.pdbx_strand_id
1 'polypeptide(L)'
;MALYTMADLHLSFSTAKPMDVFGDRWKDHPEKIAQRWRLTDQDTIVLPGDFSWAIDLNELRADMAFLDALPGKKILSKGNHDYWWETMAKLNRFIADYPSVSFLHNNSYTVCGAGICGTRGWTLETSDEDEKVLNREVGRHRTSLQQAKAPPIVFLHYPPIFGDLRCEPILEVMKQFGVTECYYGHLHGAGAAALAFEGESDGITFRLISADHLDFTPVKIRE
;
A
#
# COMPACT_ATOMS: atom_id res chain seq x y z
N MET A 1 5.48 19.08 -8.02
CA MET A 1 4.54 17.95 -7.84
C MET A 1 5.36 16.68 -7.97
N ALA A 2 5.38 15.86 -6.93
CA ALA A 2 6.13 14.61 -6.91
C ALA A 2 5.25 13.45 -6.44
N LEU A 3 5.64 12.22 -6.78
CA LEU A 3 5.02 10.98 -6.34
C LEU A 3 5.87 10.33 -5.26
N TYR A 4 5.23 9.99 -4.15
CA TYR A 4 5.83 9.28 -3.01
C TYR A 4 5.12 7.98 -2.72
N THR A 5 5.74 7.12 -1.91
CA THR A 5 5.11 5.92 -1.36
C THR A 5 5.66 5.57 0.02
N MET A 6 4.84 4.93 0.82
CA MET A 6 5.14 4.24 2.08
C MET A 6 3.95 3.36 2.42
N ALA A 7 4.15 2.14 2.91
CA ALA A 7 3.09 1.22 3.31
C ALA A 7 3.05 1.04 4.83
N ASP A 8 1.99 0.39 5.33
CA ASP A 8 1.96 -0.18 6.68
C ASP A 8 2.11 0.87 7.80
N LEU A 9 1.26 1.89 7.78
CA LEU A 9 1.30 2.94 8.81
C LEU A 9 0.82 2.43 10.17
N HIS A 10 -0.04 1.42 10.18
CA HIS A 10 -0.57 0.78 11.39
C HIS A 10 -1.02 1.77 12.46
N LEU A 11 -1.74 2.82 12.06
CA LEU A 11 -2.30 3.78 13.00
C LEU A 11 -3.35 3.12 13.92
N SER A 12 -3.49 3.63 15.15
CA SER A 12 -4.38 3.03 16.14
C SER A 12 -4.86 4.06 17.17
N PHE A 13 -5.20 5.28 16.73
CA PHE A 13 -5.62 6.34 17.65
C PHE A 13 -6.92 6.03 18.41
N SER A 14 -7.79 5.22 17.82
CA SER A 14 -9.07 4.81 18.43
C SER A 14 -9.07 3.37 18.96
N THR A 15 -7.98 2.62 18.79
CA THR A 15 -7.89 1.22 19.17
C THR A 15 -6.72 0.96 20.11
N ALA A 16 -6.87 -0.03 21.01
CA ALA A 16 -5.79 -0.44 21.91
C ALA A 16 -4.84 -1.43 21.22
N LYS A 17 -4.17 -0.99 20.17
CA LYS A 17 -3.21 -1.78 19.38
C LYS A 17 -1.85 -1.07 19.30
N PRO A 18 -1.08 -1.01 20.40
CA PRO A 18 0.21 -0.35 20.39
C PRO A 18 1.20 -1.14 19.53
N MET A 19 1.84 -0.48 18.57
CA MET A 19 2.81 -1.10 17.67
C MET A 19 4.19 -1.30 18.33
N ASP A 20 4.50 -0.66 19.41
CA ASP A 20 5.75 -0.81 20.17
C ASP A 20 5.94 -2.22 20.74
N VAL A 21 4.89 -3.03 20.86
CA VAL A 21 4.98 -4.47 21.18
C VAL A 21 5.79 -5.25 20.13
N PHE A 22 5.92 -4.71 18.91
CA PHE A 22 6.73 -5.28 17.83
C PHE A 22 8.15 -4.72 17.79
N GLY A 23 8.54 -3.93 18.79
CA GLY A 23 9.87 -3.39 19.01
C GLY A 23 9.94 -1.87 19.12
N ASP A 24 11.02 -1.39 19.74
CA ASP A 24 11.24 0.03 20.05
C ASP A 24 11.21 0.97 18.83
N ARG A 25 11.43 0.43 17.63
CA ARG A 25 11.35 1.19 16.38
C ARG A 25 9.96 1.80 16.20
N TRP A 26 8.90 1.10 16.62
CA TRP A 26 7.51 1.53 16.49
C TRP A 26 7.05 2.52 17.56
N LYS A 27 7.85 2.74 18.59
CA LYS A 27 7.52 3.71 19.64
C LYS A 27 7.32 5.09 19.03
N ASP A 28 6.21 5.73 19.36
CA ASP A 28 5.82 7.06 18.88
C ASP A 28 5.85 7.16 17.33
N HIS A 29 5.45 6.08 16.64
CA HIS A 29 5.54 6.04 15.17
C HIS A 29 4.61 7.04 14.45
N PRO A 30 3.41 7.42 14.95
CA PRO A 30 2.62 8.48 14.31
C PRO A 30 3.35 9.83 14.32
N GLU A 31 4.03 10.17 15.40
CA GLU A 31 4.83 11.38 15.53
C GLU A 31 6.04 11.35 14.59
N LYS A 32 6.71 10.19 14.46
CA LYS A 32 7.80 10.01 13.49
C LYS A 32 7.32 10.20 12.07
N ILE A 33 6.16 9.60 11.71
CA ILE A 33 5.53 9.78 10.41
C ILE A 33 5.29 11.27 10.15
N ALA A 34 4.64 11.98 11.06
CA ALA A 34 4.32 13.41 10.91
C ALA A 34 5.59 14.26 10.75
N GLN A 35 6.62 14.03 11.57
CA GLN A 35 7.89 14.78 11.52
C GLN A 35 8.68 14.53 10.22
N ARG A 36 8.58 13.33 9.65
CA ARG A 36 9.32 12.91 8.45
C ARG A 36 8.52 13.03 7.17
N TRP A 37 7.27 13.47 7.25
CA TRP A 37 6.40 13.73 6.12
C TRP A 37 6.80 15.01 5.40
N ARG A 38 7.67 14.88 4.40
CA ARG A 38 8.27 16.03 3.68
C ARG A 38 7.51 16.40 2.39
N LEU A 39 6.26 16.00 2.27
CA LEU A 39 5.41 16.30 1.13
C LEU A 39 4.88 17.74 1.23
N THR A 40 4.51 18.27 0.06
CA THR A 40 3.74 19.51 -0.10
C THR A 40 2.32 19.19 -0.56
N ASP A 41 1.41 20.17 -0.52
CA ASP A 41 0.03 19.97 -0.98
C ASP A 41 -0.09 19.61 -2.47
N GLN A 42 0.97 19.86 -3.26
CA GLN A 42 1.03 19.51 -4.68
C GLN A 42 1.45 18.07 -4.93
N ASP A 43 1.97 17.37 -3.93
CA ASP A 43 2.51 16.04 -4.04
C ASP A 43 1.42 14.98 -3.86
N THR A 44 1.72 13.75 -4.29
CA THR A 44 0.84 12.60 -4.09
C THR A 44 1.63 11.46 -3.44
N ILE A 45 1.01 10.76 -2.51
CA ILE A 45 1.57 9.55 -1.91
C ILE A 45 0.63 8.37 -2.10
N VAL A 46 1.20 7.21 -2.44
CA VAL A 46 0.49 5.92 -2.45
C VAL A 46 0.81 5.16 -1.17
N LEU A 47 -0.23 4.69 -0.49
CA LEU A 47 -0.15 3.96 0.76
C LEU A 47 -0.77 2.56 0.56
N PRO A 48 0.02 1.56 0.15
CA PRO A 48 -0.50 0.25 -0.24
C PRO A 48 -0.72 -0.68 0.96
N GLY A 49 -1.78 -0.42 1.71
CA GLY A 49 -2.31 -1.31 2.73
C GLY A 49 -1.78 -1.12 4.15
N ASP A 50 -2.48 -1.75 5.06
CA ASP A 50 -2.25 -1.74 6.51
C ASP A 50 -2.12 -0.32 7.07
N PHE A 51 -3.09 0.50 6.67
CA PHE A 51 -3.15 1.89 7.10
C PHE A 51 -3.52 2.01 8.58
N SER A 52 -4.52 1.25 9.05
CA SER A 52 -5.10 1.40 10.38
C SER A 52 -5.54 0.07 10.97
N TRP A 53 -5.40 -0.07 12.29
CA TRP A 53 -5.94 -1.17 13.08
C TRP A 53 -7.44 -1.04 13.40
N ALA A 54 -8.12 -0.01 12.94
CA ALA A 54 -9.55 0.14 13.11
C ALA A 54 -10.31 -1.09 12.58
N ILE A 55 -11.38 -1.49 13.27
CA ILE A 55 -12.23 -2.60 12.83
C ILE A 55 -13.46 -2.14 12.05
N ASP A 56 -13.81 -0.86 12.20
CA ASP A 56 -14.92 -0.25 11.46
C ASP A 56 -14.63 1.22 11.10
N LEU A 57 -15.54 1.85 10.36
CA LEU A 57 -15.38 3.23 9.91
C LEU A 57 -15.50 4.27 11.03
N ASN A 58 -16.07 3.95 12.19
CA ASN A 58 -16.17 4.88 13.31
C ASN A 58 -14.81 4.97 14.01
N GLU A 59 -14.19 3.82 14.28
CA GLU A 59 -12.83 3.77 14.84
C GLU A 59 -11.81 4.40 13.88
N LEU A 60 -11.99 4.24 12.57
CA LEU A 60 -11.10 4.78 11.55
C LEU A 60 -11.02 6.32 11.54
N ARG A 61 -12.02 7.05 12.09
CA ARG A 61 -12.12 8.50 11.95
C ARG A 61 -10.89 9.26 12.47
N ALA A 62 -10.33 8.85 13.59
CA ALA A 62 -9.16 9.52 14.16
C ALA A 62 -7.91 9.32 13.32
N ASP A 63 -7.69 8.09 12.82
CA ASP A 63 -6.56 7.76 11.95
C ASP A 63 -6.68 8.49 10.60
N MET A 64 -7.89 8.55 10.06
CA MET A 64 -8.15 9.25 8.79
C MET A 64 -7.99 10.77 8.93
N ALA A 65 -8.44 11.36 10.04
CA ALA A 65 -8.25 12.77 10.32
C ALA A 65 -6.75 13.13 10.46
N PHE A 66 -5.97 12.27 11.11
CA PHE A 66 -4.51 12.43 11.16
C PHE A 66 -3.90 12.42 9.76
N LEU A 67 -4.28 11.46 8.92
CA LEU A 67 -3.75 11.36 7.56
C LEU A 67 -4.16 12.55 6.70
N ASP A 68 -5.42 12.97 6.75
CA ASP A 68 -5.94 14.09 5.94
C ASP A 68 -5.29 15.41 6.30
N ALA A 69 -4.90 15.60 7.58
CA ALA A 69 -4.17 16.78 8.03
C ALA A 69 -2.72 16.87 7.53
N LEU A 70 -2.11 15.78 7.09
CA LEU A 70 -0.78 15.79 6.50
C LEU A 70 -0.84 16.33 5.07
N PRO A 71 0.18 17.08 4.58
CA PRO A 71 0.20 17.64 3.22
C PRO A 71 0.14 16.57 2.12
N GLY A 72 -0.39 16.95 0.95
CA GLY A 72 -0.42 16.13 -0.26
C GLY A 72 -1.68 15.28 -0.42
N LYS A 73 -1.87 14.72 -1.60
CA LYS A 73 -2.96 13.77 -1.93
C LYS A 73 -2.56 12.35 -1.56
N LYS A 74 -3.48 11.58 -0.97
CA LYS A 74 -3.24 10.21 -0.50
C LYS A 74 -4.08 9.24 -1.33
N ILE A 75 -3.44 8.19 -1.82
CA ILE A 75 -4.08 7.08 -2.52
C ILE A 75 -3.86 5.82 -1.68
N LEU A 76 -4.92 5.32 -1.05
CA LEU A 76 -4.87 4.14 -0.19
C LEU A 76 -5.34 2.89 -0.94
N SER A 77 -4.68 1.77 -0.74
CA SER A 77 -5.21 0.45 -1.08
C SER A 77 -5.37 -0.42 0.17
N LYS A 78 -6.05 -1.55 0.03
CA LYS A 78 -6.33 -2.44 1.15
C LYS A 78 -5.13 -3.30 1.51
N GLY A 79 -4.81 -3.43 2.80
CA GLY A 79 -3.95 -4.45 3.39
C GLY A 79 -4.73 -5.59 4.05
N ASN A 80 -4.05 -6.46 4.78
CA ASN A 80 -4.71 -7.57 5.47
C ASN A 80 -5.28 -7.15 6.85
N HIS A 81 -4.72 -6.13 7.48
CA HIS A 81 -5.20 -5.60 8.75
C HIS A 81 -6.19 -4.43 8.61
N ASP A 82 -6.52 -4.00 7.38
CA ASP A 82 -7.56 -3.01 7.15
C ASP A 82 -8.95 -3.64 7.27
N TYR A 83 -9.34 -4.03 8.48
CA TYR A 83 -10.63 -4.68 8.79
C TYR A 83 -11.82 -3.76 8.54
N TRP A 84 -11.60 -2.44 8.65
CA TRP A 84 -12.56 -1.38 8.36
C TRP A 84 -12.95 -1.28 6.88
N TRP A 85 -12.27 -2.00 5.99
CA TRP A 85 -12.49 -1.92 4.55
C TRP A 85 -13.84 -2.49 4.16
N GLU A 86 -14.73 -1.63 3.73
CA GLU A 86 -16.10 -1.89 3.34
C GLU A 86 -16.29 -1.86 1.81
N THR A 87 -17.56 -1.82 1.35
CA THR A 87 -17.87 -1.60 -0.06
C THR A 87 -17.41 -0.21 -0.50
N MET A 88 -17.01 -0.07 -1.78
CA MET A 88 -16.56 1.22 -2.32
C MET A 88 -17.61 2.34 -2.17
N ALA A 89 -18.90 2.00 -2.21
CA ALA A 89 -19.97 2.98 -1.99
C ALA A 89 -19.94 3.55 -0.55
N LYS A 90 -19.71 2.71 0.45
CA LYS A 90 -19.57 3.14 1.85
C LYS A 90 -18.26 3.92 2.05
N LEU A 91 -17.16 3.42 1.51
CA LEU A 91 -15.85 4.06 1.60
C LEU A 91 -15.85 5.45 0.97
N ASN A 92 -16.40 5.60 -0.25
CA ASN A 92 -16.49 6.90 -0.92
C ASN A 92 -17.37 7.90 -0.16
N ARG A 93 -18.44 7.42 0.49
CA ARG A 93 -19.25 8.28 1.36
C ARG A 93 -18.47 8.70 2.60
N PHE A 94 -17.71 7.80 3.20
CA PHE A 94 -16.90 8.08 4.38
C PHE A 94 -15.80 9.12 4.09
N ILE A 95 -15.08 8.98 2.99
CA ILE A 95 -13.99 9.92 2.65
C ILE A 95 -14.49 11.27 2.08
N ALA A 96 -15.79 11.48 1.92
CA ALA A 96 -16.31 12.80 1.55
C ALA A 96 -15.91 13.89 2.57
N ASP A 97 -15.67 13.52 3.81
CA ASP A 97 -15.16 14.39 4.88
C ASP A 97 -13.62 14.56 4.86
N TYR A 98 -12.90 13.81 3.99
CA TYR A 98 -11.43 13.76 3.92
C TYR A 98 -10.94 13.98 2.47
N PRO A 99 -10.96 15.23 1.97
CA PRO A 99 -10.82 15.54 0.53
C PRO A 99 -9.45 15.21 -0.07
N SER A 100 -8.42 15.02 0.76
CA SER A 100 -7.10 14.64 0.27
C SER A 100 -6.96 13.13 0.01
N VAL A 101 -7.95 12.30 0.39
CA VAL A 101 -7.88 10.84 0.36
C VAL A 101 -8.67 10.26 -0.82
N SER A 102 -8.11 9.24 -1.44
CA SER A 102 -8.74 8.45 -2.53
C SER A 102 -8.38 6.97 -2.35
N PHE A 103 -9.15 6.06 -2.99
CA PHE A 103 -8.86 4.62 -2.92
C PHE A 103 -8.41 4.03 -4.25
N LEU A 104 -7.37 3.21 -4.20
CA LEU A 104 -6.94 2.35 -5.30
C LEU A 104 -7.61 0.98 -5.15
N HIS A 105 -8.67 0.75 -5.91
CA HIS A 105 -9.43 -0.50 -5.87
C HIS A 105 -10.16 -0.75 -7.19
N ASN A 106 -9.63 -1.63 -8.02
CA ASN A 106 -10.14 -1.90 -9.39
C ASN A 106 -10.12 -0.66 -10.31
N ASN A 107 -9.28 0.30 -10.05
CA ASN A 107 -9.10 1.53 -10.81
C ASN A 107 -7.60 1.85 -10.97
N SER A 108 -7.29 2.95 -11.63
CA SER A 108 -5.94 3.52 -11.69
C SER A 108 -6.01 5.04 -11.57
N TYR A 109 -4.86 5.65 -11.23
CA TYR A 109 -4.66 7.09 -11.26
C TYR A 109 -3.49 7.43 -12.18
N THR A 110 -3.42 8.67 -12.65
CA THR A 110 -2.24 9.17 -13.38
C THR A 110 -1.61 10.27 -12.55
N VAL A 111 -0.35 10.07 -12.13
CA VAL A 111 0.41 11.01 -11.32
C VAL A 111 1.84 11.11 -11.88
N CYS A 112 2.34 12.31 -12.09
CA CYS A 112 3.70 12.55 -12.61
C CYS A 112 4.04 11.71 -13.86
N GLY A 113 3.08 11.55 -14.78
CA GLY A 113 3.25 10.78 -16.01
C GLY A 113 3.28 9.26 -15.83
N ALA A 114 3.04 8.73 -14.62
CA ALA A 114 2.94 7.31 -14.32
C ALA A 114 1.50 6.88 -14.05
N GLY A 115 1.14 5.67 -14.46
CA GLY A 115 -0.11 4.99 -14.13
C GLY A 115 0.00 4.30 -12.78
N ILE A 116 -0.71 4.79 -11.75
CA ILE A 116 -0.74 4.19 -10.42
C ILE A 116 -1.73 3.05 -10.41
N CYS A 117 -1.24 1.83 -10.34
CA CYS A 117 -2.01 0.59 -10.39
C CYS A 117 -1.68 -0.30 -9.20
N GLY A 118 -2.59 -1.19 -8.84
CA GLY A 118 -2.30 -2.14 -7.77
C GLY A 118 -3.52 -2.89 -7.26
N THR A 119 -3.23 -3.78 -6.33
CA THR A 119 -4.18 -4.57 -5.55
C THR A 119 -3.54 -4.95 -4.22
N ARG A 120 -4.30 -5.60 -3.34
CA ARG A 120 -3.72 -6.15 -2.11
C ARG A 120 -2.62 -7.17 -2.39
N GLY A 121 -2.72 -7.93 -3.49
CA GLY A 121 -1.95 -9.13 -3.70
C GLY A 121 -2.44 -10.28 -2.83
N TRP A 122 -1.71 -11.39 -2.81
CA TRP A 122 -1.99 -12.52 -1.93
C TRP A 122 -0.73 -13.31 -1.62
N THR A 123 -0.77 -14.05 -0.50
CA THR A 123 0.29 -14.98 -0.12
C THR A 123 0.23 -16.25 -0.97
N LEU A 124 1.34 -16.99 -0.97
CA LEU A 124 1.48 -18.28 -1.67
C LEU A 124 1.06 -19.49 -0.82
N GLU A 125 0.25 -19.27 0.21
CA GLU A 125 -0.31 -20.38 0.98
C GLU A 125 -1.26 -21.19 0.11
N THR A 126 -1.21 -22.52 0.26
CA THR A 126 -1.73 -23.49 -0.74
C THR A 126 -3.03 -24.15 -0.31
N SER A 127 -3.96 -23.45 0.32
CA SER A 127 -5.30 -23.97 0.55
C SER A 127 -6.22 -23.64 -0.63
N ASP A 128 -7.29 -24.44 -0.84
CA ASP A 128 -8.32 -24.17 -1.87
C ASP A 128 -9.00 -22.79 -1.68
N GLU A 129 -9.05 -22.31 -0.44
CA GLU A 129 -9.61 -20.98 -0.15
C GLU A 129 -8.64 -19.88 -0.59
N ASP A 130 -7.34 -20.07 -0.38
CA ASP A 130 -6.31 -19.15 -0.81
C ASP A 130 -6.24 -19.04 -2.34
N GLU A 131 -6.42 -20.13 -3.06
CA GLU A 131 -6.49 -20.12 -4.53
C GLU A 131 -7.65 -19.25 -5.03
N LYS A 132 -8.83 -19.34 -4.42
CA LYS A 132 -9.98 -18.50 -4.79
C LYS A 132 -9.72 -17.02 -4.49
N VAL A 133 -9.03 -16.72 -3.39
CA VAL A 133 -8.66 -15.35 -3.04
C VAL A 133 -7.60 -14.84 -4.02
N LEU A 134 -6.57 -15.62 -4.30
CA LEU A 134 -5.53 -15.29 -5.28
C LEU A 134 -6.13 -14.98 -6.66
N ASN A 135 -7.02 -15.85 -7.16
CA ASN A 135 -7.68 -15.64 -8.45
C ASN A 135 -8.50 -14.35 -8.50
N ARG A 136 -9.14 -13.95 -7.39
CA ARG A 136 -9.81 -12.64 -7.29
C ARG A 136 -8.83 -11.48 -7.29
N GLU A 137 -7.71 -11.60 -6.59
CA GLU A 137 -6.67 -10.55 -6.56
C GLU A 137 -6.00 -10.39 -7.93
N VAL A 138 -5.74 -11.50 -8.64
CA VAL A 138 -5.26 -11.49 -10.03
C VAL A 138 -6.23 -10.74 -10.94
N GLY A 139 -7.53 -11.01 -10.82
CA GLY A 139 -8.58 -10.32 -11.57
C GLY A 139 -8.63 -8.82 -11.26
N ARG A 140 -8.53 -8.42 -9.99
CA ARG A 140 -8.47 -7.02 -9.55
C ARG A 140 -7.22 -6.32 -10.07
N HIS A 141 -6.07 -6.99 -9.98
CA HIS A 141 -4.80 -6.48 -10.48
C HIS A 141 -4.87 -6.19 -11.98
N ARG A 142 -5.37 -7.15 -12.76
CA ARG A 142 -5.62 -6.98 -14.19
C ARG A 142 -6.56 -5.81 -14.48
N THR A 143 -7.66 -5.69 -13.72
CA THR A 143 -8.63 -4.59 -13.88
C THR A 143 -7.99 -3.23 -13.63
N SER A 144 -7.17 -3.11 -12.59
CA SER A 144 -6.44 -1.88 -12.28
C SER A 144 -5.48 -1.51 -13.43
N LEU A 145 -4.69 -2.45 -13.92
CA LEU A 145 -3.72 -2.25 -15.01
C LEU A 145 -4.40 -1.91 -16.34
N GLN A 146 -5.55 -2.53 -16.66
CA GLN A 146 -6.33 -2.21 -17.87
C GLN A 146 -6.82 -0.76 -17.93
N GLN A 147 -6.96 -0.11 -16.79
CA GLN A 147 -7.40 1.29 -16.70
C GLN A 147 -6.25 2.29 -16.73
N ALA A 148 -4.99 1.84 -16.75
CA ALA A 148 -3.83 2.71 -16.80
C ALA A 148 -3.81 3.53 -18.10
N LYS A 149 -3.66 4.86 -17.95
CA LYS A 149 -3.55 5.82 -19.07
C LYS A 149 -2.12 6.32 -19.28
N ALA A 150 -1.17 5.78 -18.54
CA ALA A 150 0.25 6.09 -18.59
C ALA A 150 1.04 4.81 -18.23
N PRO A 151 2.37 4.74 -18.47
CA PRO A 151 3.17 3.58 -18.09
C PRO A 151 2.93 3.15 -16.65
N PRO A 152 2.53 1.88 -16.39
CA PRO A 152 2.07 1.47 -15.09
C PRO A 152 3.23 1.26 -14.11
N ILE A 153 3.04 1.77 -12.90
CA ILE A 153 3.79 1.42 -11.67
C ILE A 153 2.81 0.66 -10.77
N VAL A 154 3.26 -0.46 -10.21
CA VAL A 154 2.41 -1.33 -9.38
C VAL A 154 2.70 -1.14 -7.91
N PHE A 155 1.63 -1.07 -7.13
CA PHE A 155 1.65 -1.03 -5.67
C PHE A 155 0.86 -2.21 -5.12
N LEU A 156 1.52 -3.07 -4.38
CA LEU A 156 0.94 -4.24 -3.71
C LEU A 156 1.08 -4.09 -2.20
N HIS A 157 0.17 -4.71 -1.45
CA HIS A 157 0.41 -4.89 -0.02
C HIS A 157 1.28 -6.13 0.22
N TYR A 158 0.86 -7.30 -0.26
CA TYR A 158 1.67 -8.51 -0.14
C TYR A 158 2.86 -8.54 -1.11
N PRO A 159 4.03 -9.03 -0.67
CA PRO A 159 5.20 -9.20 -1.54
C PRO A 159 4.90 -10.22 -2.64
N PRO A 160 5.16 -9.91 -3.92
CA PRO A 160 5.01 -10.88 -5.00
C PRO A 160 6.17 -11.88 -5.07
N ILE A 161 7.30 -11.56 -4.41
CA ILE A 161 8.46 -12.43 -4.25
C ILE A 161 8.92 -12.33 -2.79
N PHE A 162 9.09 -13.48 -2.12
CA PHE A 162 9.53 -13.56 -0.73
C PHE A 162 10.43 -14.78 -0.52
N GLY A 163 11.71 -14.57 -0.23
CA GLY A 163 12.69 -15.65 -0.25
C GLY A 163 12.71 -16.34 -1.62
N ASP A 164 12.54 -17.65 -1.62
CA ASP A 164 12.45 -18.46 -2.85
C ASP A 164 11.03 -18.56 -3.43
N LEU A 165 10.04 -18.00 -2.75
CA LEU A 165 8.63 -18.07 -3.17
C LEU A 165 8.29 -16.93 -4.14
N ARG A 166 7.55 -17.26 -5.21
CA ARG A 166 7.13 -16.32 -6.24
C ARG A 166 5.63 -16.48 -6.54
N CYS A 167 4.90 -15.40 -6.51
CA CYS A 167 3.49 -15.38 -6.90
C CYS A 167 3.37 -15.21 -8.43
N GLU A 168 3.64 -16.29 -9.18
CA GLU A 168 3.63 -16.24 -10.65
C GLU A 168 2.34 -15.67 -11.23
N PRO A 169 1.11 -15.97 -10.74
CA PRO A 169 -0.11 -15.37 -11.30
C PRO A 169 -0.13 -13.84 -11.25
N ILE A 170 0.41 -13.22 -10.20
CA ILE A 170 0.53 -11.75 -10.08
C ILE A 170 1.65 -11.23 -10.98
N LEU A 171 2.82 -11.89 -10.99
CA LEU A 171 3.98 -11.52 -11.81
C LEU A 171 3.66 -11.57 -13.31
N GLU A 172 2.96 -12.62 -13.75
CA GLU A 172 2.52 -12.77 -15.15
C GLU A 172 1.62 -11.62 -15.62
N VAL A 173 0.69 -11.17 -14.76
CA VAL A 173 -0.13 -10.01 -15.09
C VAL A 173 0.73 -8.75 -15.23
N MET A 174 1.68 -8.51 -14.33
CA MET A 174 2.60 -7.36 -14.45
C MET A 174 3.40 -7.41 -15.77
N LYS A 175 3.95 -8.56 -16.13
CA LYS A 175 4.69 -8.75 -17.41
C LYS A 175 3.80 -8.46 -18.63
N GLN A 176 2.55 -8.97 -18.64
CA GLN A 176 1.61 -8.75 -19.74
C GLN A 176 1.29 -7.27 -19.99
N PHE A 177 1.32 -6.44 -18.95
CA PHE A 177 1.05 -5.01 -19.05
C PHE A 177 2.32 -4.13 -19.12
N GLY A 178 3.50 -4.73 -19.22
CA GLY A 178 4.77 -4.00 -19.35
C GLY A 178 5.13 -3.19 -18.11
N VAL A 179 4.77 -3.67 -16.91
CA VAL A 179 5.17 -3.07 -15.64
C VAL A 179 6.68 -3.15 -15.49
N THR A 180 7.31 -2.06 -15.08
CA THR A 180 8.76 -2.00 -14.84
C THR A 180 9.12 -1.74 -13.38
N GLU A 181 8.16 -1.35 -12.55
CA GLU A 181 8.38 -1.05 -11.13
C GLU A 181 7.23 -1.58 -10.28
N CYS A 182 7.57 -2.25 -9.17
CA CYS A 182 6.65 -2.76 -8.18
C CYS A 182 7.11 -2.39 -6.77
N TYR A 183 6.25 -1.75 -6.02
CA TYR A 183 6.44 -1.37 -4.62
C TYR A 183 5.49 -2.18 -3.75
N TYR A 184 5.97 -2.73 -2.63
CA TYR A 184 5.16 -3.58 -1.77
C TYR A 184 5.49 -3.38 -0.28
N GLY A 185 4.54 -3.70 0.58
CA GLY A 185 4.62 -3.59 2.03
C GLY A 185 4.60 -4.94 2.76
N HIS A 186 3.83 -4.98 3.86
CA HIS A 186 3.50 -6.17 4.65
C HIS A 186 4.63 -6.75 5.51
N LEU A 187 5.88 -6.63 5.11
CA LEU A 187 7.01 -7.26 5.80
C LEU A 187 7.59 -6.30 6.84
N HIS A 188 7.58 -6.73 8.10
CA HIS A 188 8.05 -5.95 9.24
C HIS A 188 9.22 -6.58 9.98
N GLY A 189 10.08 -5.73 10.55
CA GLY A 189 11.24 -6.14 11.31
C GLY A 189 12.38 -6.67 10.44
N ALA A 190 13.58 -6.76 11.02
CA ALA A 190 14.81 -7.11 10.30
C ALA A 190 14.77 -8.52 9.68
N GLY A 191 14.11 -9.48 10.36
CA GLY A 191 14.06 -10.87 9.88
C GLY A 191 13.22 -11.02 8.60
N ALA A 192 12.02 -10.44 8.55
CA ALA A 192 11.18 -10.48 7.36
C ALA A 192 11.75 -9.60 6.23
N ALA A 193 12.28 -8.43 6.56
CA ALA A 193 12.93 -7.55 5.59
C ALA A 193 14.16 -8.21 4.93
N ALA A 194 14.90 -9.05 5.65
CA ALA A 194 16.03 -9.79 5.08
C ALA A 194 15.64 -10.82 4.01
N LEU A 195 14.37 -11.27 4.01
CA LEU A 195 13.82 -12.19 3.01
C LEU A 195 13.04 -11.45 1.90
N ALA A 196 12.85 -10.14 2.04
CA ALA A 196 12.22 -9.31 1.02
C ALA A 196 13.09 -9.29 -0.24
N PHE A 197 12.47 -9.48 -1.40
CA PHE A 197 13.17 -9.36 -2.66
C PHE A 197 13.23 -7.90 -3.09
N GLU A 198 14.41 -7.29 -3.04
CA GLU A 198 14.68 -5.96 -3.60
C GLU A 198 15.68 -6.07 -4.75
N GLY A 199 15.39 -5.42 -5.85
CA GLY A 199 16.19 -5.49 -7.07
C GLY A 199 15.36 -5.81 -8.31
N GLU A 200 16.01 -6.27 -9.38
CA GLU A 200 15.38 -6.56 -10.65
C GLU A 200 15.14 -8.06 -10.85
N SER A 201 13.95 -8.42 -11.28
CA SER A 201 13.58 -9.75 -11.75
C SER A 201 12.55 -9.63 -12.89
N ASP A 202 12.73 -10.38 -13.97
CA ASP A 202 11.85 -10.39 -15.14
C ASP A 202 11.63 -8.99 -15.77
N GLY A 203 12.62 -8.09 -15.67
CA GLY A 203 12.52 -6.71 -16.15
C GLY A 203 11.69 -5.79 -15.26
N ILE A 204 11.35 -6.21 -14.05
CA ILE A 204 10.61 -5.43 -13.05
C ILE A 204 11.53 -5.17 -11.86
N THR A 205 11.64 -3.90 -11.46
CA THR A 205 12.34 -3.52 -10.23
C THR A 205 11.37 -3.58 -9.05
N PHE A 206 11.73 -4.34 -8.02
CA PHE A 206 10.94 -4.53 -6.79
C PHE A 206 11.57 -3.77 -5.63
N ARG A 207 10.73 -3.19 -4.77
CA ARG A 207 11.18 -2.47 -3.57
C ARG A 207 10.20 -2.63 -2.40
N LEU A 208 10.75 -2.98 -1.22
CA LEU A 208 10.01 -2.97 0.03
C LEU A 208 9.83 -1.53 0.53
N ILE A 209 8.60 -1.19 0.92
CA ILE A 209 8.24 0.16 1.37
C ILE A 209 7.45 0.17 2.69
N SER A 210 7.56 -0.87 3.50
CA SER A 210 6.97 -0.87 4.85
C SER A 210 7.55 0.27 5.70
N ALA A 211 6.72 0.95 6.47
CA ALA A 211 7.08 2.16 7.21
C ALA A 211 8.27 1.98 8.13
N ASP A 212 8.33 0.86 8.87
CA ASP A 212 9.47 0.56 9.75
C ASP A 212 10.77 0.26 8.98
N HIS A 213 10.68 -0.33 7.78
CA HIS A 213 11.83 -0.53 6.90
C HIS A 213 12.37 0.83 6.38
N LEU A 214 11.49 1.75 6.05
CA LEU A 214 11.81 3.11 5.58
C LEU A 214 12.11 4.11 6.70
N ASP A 215 12.22 3.63 7.95
CA ASP A 215 12.36 4.51 9.11
C ASP A 215 11.29 5.62 9.12
N PHE A 216 10.05 5.27 8.78
CA PHE A 216 8.86 6.13 8.72
C PHE A 216 9.01 7.37 7.81
N THR A 217 9.84 7.27 6.78
CA THR A 217 10.11 8.36 5.84
C THR A 217 9.57 8.00 4.44
N PRO A 218 8.57 8.74 3.91
CA PRO A 218 8.08 8.50 2.56
C PRO A 218 9.18 8.57 1.49
N VAL A 219 9.19 7.59 0.59
CA VAL A 219 10.17 7.54 -0.51
C VAL A 219 9.63 8.24 -1.74
N LYS A 220 10.42 9.16 -2.31
CA LYS A 220 10.11 9.78 -3.60
C LYS A 220 10.38 8.80 -4.74
N ILE A 221 9.40 8.66 -5.64
CA ILE A 221 9.46 7.80 -6.84
C ILE A 221 9.66 8.63 -8.11
N ARG A 222 8.91 9.74 -8.25
CA ARG A 222 8.86 10.59 -9.45
C ARG A 222 8.80 12.08 -9.09
N GLU A 223 9.19 12.92 -10.08
CA GLU A 223 9.01 14.38 -10.06
C GLU A 223 8.02 14.82 -11.16
#